data_c5177f4440a482174d2f8d1d6728181d
#
_entry.id   c5177f4440a482174d2f8d1d6728181d
#
_cell.length_a   1.000
_cell.length_b   1.000
_cell.length_c   1.000
_cell.angle_alpha   90.00
_cell.angle_beta   90.00
_cell.angle_gamma   90.00
#
_symmetry.space_group_name_H-M   'P 1'
#
loop_
_entity.id
_entity.type
_entity.pdbx_description
1 polymer ?
#
loop_
_entity_poly.entity_id
_entity_poly.type
_entity_poly.pdbx_seq_one_letter_code
_entity_poly.pdbx_strand_id
1 'polypeptide(L)'
;MPMKNKLLLAAILTIALPVLPALAAGEPVRGQKNSHQGDHQDKKADKPAKPVMLPQPATTEPMPHIDPSRFGDKPADEAFGAFQRGLYLTAFNLAKPQAEKGDPASQTLIAEIYARGLGIHANQKLAAEWYEKAANNGVVEAQFRYAALLLQGTYARKDPVKAEELMKKAAEGGNAMAQFNYGQMLMEKTPGKPGIDLAFPWFEKAAGATLADAQYALSQIYANGTPTIPRDDKKARVYLLLAAAQGYDTAQFDLGRWLIEGRGGDRDYEQGFGWMRLGAQRGMVMAQAWLARLYRDGIGTEGDLVKAAAWYIVAQRAGFRSPDLNDMMDGLADDQIKQAIETANNLRVR
;
A
#
# COMPACT_ATOMS: atom_id res chain seq x y z
N MET A 1 -16.13 10.53 -7.55
CA MET A 1 -14.88 11.30 -7.53
C MET A 1 -14.21 11.15 -6.17
N PRO A 2 -13.13 10.40 -6.08
CA PRO A 2 -12.25 10.45 -4.92
C PRO A 2 -10.84 10.78 -5.43
N MET A 3 -10.46 12.03 -5.40
CA MET A 3 -9.07 12.43 -5.61
C MET A 3 -8.76 13.50 -4.59
N LYS A 4 -7.83 13.20 -3.65
CA LYS A 4 -6.90 14.16 -3.06
C LYS A 4 -6.16 13.67 -1.80
N ASN A 5 -5.86 12.36 -1.71
CA ASN A 5 -4.88 11.90 -0.70
C ASN A 5 -3.47 11.64 -1.30
N LYS A 6 -3.17 12.23 -2.47
CA LYS A 6 -1.91 11.97 -3.20
C LYS A 6 -0.76 12.92 -2.88
N LEU A 7 -0.93 13.88 -1.96
CA LEU A 7 0.09 14.94 -1.75
C LEU A 7 1.07 14.68 -0.61
N LEU A 8 0.88 13.65 0.22
CA LEU A 8 1.87 13.28 1.25
C LEU A 8 2.75 12.07 0.84
N LEU A 9 2.44 11.40 -0.27
CA LEU A 9 3.21 10.24 -0.76
C LEU A 9 4.47 10.61 -1.57
N ALA A 10 4.69 11.88 -1.89
CA ALA A 10 5.79 12.29 -2.76
C ALA A 10 7.18 12.26 -2.07
N ALA A 11 7.26 12.30 -0.75
CA ALA A 11 8.54 12.36 -0.06
C ALA A 11 9.25 11.00 0.09
N ILE A 12 8.52 9.88 0.05
CA ILE A 12 9.14 8.55 0.10
C ILE A 12 9.69 8.13 -1.28
N LEU A 13 9.19 8.73 -2.36
CA LEU A 13 9.62 8.40 -3.74
C LEU A 13 10.97 9.02 -4.14
N THR A 14 11.55 9.91 -3.33
CA THR A 14 12.87 10.51 -3.58
C THR A 14 14.02 9.79 -2.90
N ILE A 15 13.79 8.66 -2.22
CA ILE A 15 14.89 7.73 -1.95
C ILE A 15 15.27 7.15 -3.31
N ALA A 16 16.34 7.68 -3.89
CA ALA A 16 16.85 7.31 -5.20
C ALA A 16 16.74 5.80 -5.39
N LEU A 17 15.81 5.39 -6.25
CA LEU A 17 15.88 4.05 -6.84
C LEU A 17 17.28 3.96 -7.45
N PRO A 18 18.12 3.00 -7.05
CA PRO A 18 19.34 2.78 -7.80
C PRO A 18 18.92 2.60 -9.25
N VAL A 19 19.44 3.44 -10.12
CA VAL A 19 19.38 3.21 -11.56
C VAL A 19 19.87 1.77 -11.75
N LEU A 20 18.93 0.88 -12.06
CA LEU A 20 19.27 -0.51 -12.35
C LEU A 20 20.28 -0.48 -13.49
N PRO A 21 21.46 -1.09 -13.34
CA PRO A 21 22.26 -1.40 -14.51
C PRO A 21 21.33 -2.19 -15.44
N ALA A 22 21.24 -1.75 -16.69
CA ALA A 22 20.59 -2.52 -17.73
C ALA A 22 21.05 -3.98 -17.56
N LEU A 23 20.08 -4.91 -17.46
CA LEU A 23 20.39 -6.32 -17.53
C LEU A 23 21.20 -6.52 -18.81
N ALA A 24 22.52 -6.63 -18.64
CA ALA A 24 23.40 -6.97 -19.71
C ALA A 24 22.88 -8.29 -20.29
N ALA A 25 22.65 -8.28 -21.59
CA ALA A 25 22.29 -9.48 -22.35
C ALA A 25 23.22 -10.60 -21.91
N GLY A 26 22.66 -11.63 -21.26
CA GLY A 26 23.41 -12.81 -20.87
C GLY A 26 24.02 -13.45 -22.13
N GLU A 27 25.31 -13.67 -22.08
CA GLU A 27 25.99 -14.43 -23.10
C GLU A 27 25.32 -15.80 -23.31
N PRO A 28 25.22 -16.29 -24.55
CA PRO A 28 24.58 -17.58 -24.81
C PRO A 28 25.44 -18.69 -24.19
N VAL A 29 24.87 -19.41 -23.25
CA VAL A 29 25.45 -20.61 -22.68
C VAL A 29 25.63 -21.63 -23.80
N ARG A 30 26.87 -21.84 -24.20
CA ARG A 30 27.32 -22.85 -25.16
C ARG A 30 26.88 -24.23 -24.65
N GLY A 31 26.06 -24.92 -25.42
CA GLY A 31 25.59 -26.26 -25.14
C GLY A 31 26.74 -27.25 -24.93
N GLN A 32 26.83 -27.83 -23.77
CA GLN A 32 27.55 -29.08 -23.56
C GLN A 32 26.58 -30.23 -23.83
N LYS A 33 26.89 -30.94 -24.94
CA LYS A 33 26.35 -32.26 -25.21
C LYS A 33 26.97 -33.24 -24.22
N ASN A 34 26.21 -33.73 -23.28
CA ASN A 34 26.53 -34.96 -22.57
C ASN A 34 25.52 -36.04 -22.94
N SER A 35 26.04 -36.96 -23.74
CA SER A 35 25.47 -38.29 -23.94
C SER A 35 25.63 -39.11 -22.67
N HIS A 36 24.53 -39.52 -22.06
CA HIS A 36 24.53 -40.72 -21.22
C HIS A 36 23.25 -41.51 -21.43
N GLN A 37 23.51 -42.77 -21.71
CA GLN A 37 22.57 -43.87 -21.88
C GLN A 37 21.68 -44.10 -20.65
N GLY A 38 20.55 -44.68 -20.94
CA GLY A 38 19.45 -44.93 -20.05
C GLY A 38 19.73 -45.80 -18.84
N ASP A 39 18.88 -45.62 -17.87
CA ASP A 39 18.46 -46.69 -17.00
C ASP A 39 17.01 -46.42 -16.57
N HIS A 40 16.16 -47.43 -16.78
CA HIS A 40 14.79 -47.44 -16.35
C HIS A 40 14.75 -47.62 -14.83
N GLN A 41 14.29 -46.64 -14.08
CA GLN A 41 13.77 -46.89 -12.73
C GLN A 41 12.50 -46.07 -12.46
N ASP A 42 11.54 -46.78 -12.02
CA ASP A 42 10.21 -46.52 -11.49
C ASP A 42 9.85 -45.03 -11.18
N LYS A 43 8.83 -44.55 -11.88
CA LYS A 43 8.08 -43.37 -11.55
C LYS A 43 7.31 -43.60 -10.23
N LYS A 44 7.87 -43.14 -9.12
CA LYS A 44 7.07 -42.79 -7.94
C LYS A 44 6.24 -41.59 -8.29
N ALA A 45 4.91 -41.75 -8.22
CA ALA A 45 3.96 -40.67 -8.38
C ALA A 45 4.25 -39.55 -7.37
N ASP A 46 4.58 -38.36 -7.88
CA ASP A 46 4.68 -37.18 -7.07
C ASP A 46 3.34 -36.87 -6.39
N LYS A 47 3.38 -36.79 -5.07
CA LYS A 47 2.23 -36.31 -4.29
C LYS A 47 1.90 -34.89 -4.74
N PRO A 48 0.61 -34.54 -4.96
CA PRO A 48 0.24 -33.20 -5.31
C PRO A 48 0.74 -32.24 -4.22
N ALA A 49 1.44 -31.20 -4.64
CA ALA A 49 1.88 -30.12 -3.76
C ALA A 49 0.68 -29.61 -2.97
N LYS A 50 0.82 -29.53 -1.64
CA LYS A 50 -0.21 -28.96 -0.78
C LYS A 50 -0.49 -27.54 -1.28
N PRO A 51 -1.77 -27.16 -1.51
CA PRO A 51 -2.09 -25.79 -1.86
C PRO A 51 -1.54 -24.89 -0.76
N VAL A 52 -0.71 -23.91 -1.14
CA VAL A 52 -0.31 -22.83 -0.25
C VAL A 52 -1.60 -22.10 0.07
N MET A 53 -2.12 -22.34 1.28
CA MET A 53 -3.20 -21.51 1.81
C MET A 53 -2.65 -20.09 1.92
N LEU A 54 -3.07 -19.22 0.98
CA LEU A 54 -3.13 -17.79 1.28
C LEU A 54 -3.82 -17.70 2.65
N PRO A 55 -3.31 -16.89 3.60
CA PRO A 55 -4.07 -16.63 4.81
C PRO A 55 -5.47 -16.22 4.32
N GLN A 56 -6.46 -17.04 4.68
CA GLN A 56 -7.84 -16.70 4.36
C GLN A 56 -8.07 -15.31 4.92
N PRO A 57 -8.75 -14.41 4.19
CA PRO A 57 -9.20 -13.17 4.81
C PRO A 57 -9.88 -13.62 6.10
N ALA A 58 -9.38 -13.14 7.22
CA ALA A 58 -9.88 -13.49 8.53
C ALA A 58 -11.39 -13.53 8.41
N THR A 59 -11.96 -14.68 8.73
CA THR A 59 -13.42 -14.89 8.85
C THR A 59 -13.98 -13.57 9.35
N THR A 60 -15.04 -13.07 8.73
CA THR A 60 -15.77 -11.86 9.07
C THR A 60 -15.80 -11.67 10.59
N GLU A 61 -14.69 -11.23 11.14
CA GLU A 61 -14.70 -10.68 12.48
C GLU A 61 -15.65 -9.48 12.39
N PRO A 62 -16.61 -9.39 13.29
CA PRO A 62 -17.46 -8.22 13.35
C PRO A 62 -16.53 -7.02 13.30
N MET A 63 -16.85 -6.04 12.42
CA MET A 63 -16.07 -4.83 12.21
C MET A 63 -15.42 -4.41 13.53
N PRO A 64 -14.10 -4.12 13.55
CA PRO A 64 -13.41 -3.86 14.79
C PRO A 64 -14.25 -2.90 15.61
N HIS A 65 -14.65 -3.33 16.77
CA HIS A 65 -15.46 -2.56 17.69
C HIS A 65 -14.68 -1.26 17.87
N ILE A 66 -15.17 -0.17 17.25
CA ILE A 66 -14.52 1.11 17.41
C ILE A 66 -14.65 1.41 18.89
N ASP A 67 -13.53 1.30 19.61
CA ASP A 67 -13.47 1.54 21.03
C ASP A 67 -14.00 2.95 21.30
N PRO A 68 -15.14 3.10 22.02
CA PRO A 68 -15.71 4.40 22.31
C PRO A 68 -14.76 5.33 23.05
N SER A 69 -13.78 4.77 23.79
CA SER A 69 -12.75 5.53 24.51
C SER A 69 -11.87 6.35 23.57
N ARG A 70 -11.78 5.99 22.28
CA ARG A 70 -11.10 6.79 21.26
C ARG A 70 -11.73 8.16 21.04
N PHE A 71 -12.99 8.33 21.45
CA PHE A 71 -13.75 9.57 21.31
C PHE A 71 -13.85 10.36 22.64
N GLY A 72 -13.23 9.89 23.72
CA GLY A 72 -13.21 10.48 25.04
C GLY A 72 -13.62 9.48 26.13
N ASP A 73 -13.37 9.82 27.39
CA ASP A 73 -13.54 8.91 28.54
C ASP A 73 -15.01 8.56 28.85
N LYS A 74 -15.96 9.28 28.27
CA LYS A 74 -17.41 8.99 28.40
C LYS A 74 -17.99 8.79 27.02
N PRO A 75 -18.44 7.57 26.66
CA PRO A 75 -19.12 7.38 25.39
C PRO A 75 -20.38 8.22 25.35
N ALA A 76 -20.65 8.88 24.24
CA ALA A 76 -21.92 9.45 23.91
C ALA A 76 -22.87 8.28 23.56
N ASP A 77 -23.29 7.51 24.57
CA ASP A 77 -23.86 6.18 24.44
C ASP A 77 -25.00 6.10 23.43
N GLU A 78 -26.00 6.97 23.55
CA GLU A 78 -27.13 6.98 22.63
C GLU A 78 -26.79 7.59 21.25
N ALA A 79 -26.03 8.68 21.23
CA ALA A 79 -25.67 9.37 20.03
C ALA A 79 -24.73 8.51 19.19
N PHE A 80 -23.72 7.89 19.81
CA PHE A 80 -22.80 6.99 19.15
C PHE A 80 -23.49 5.70 18.68
N GLY A 81 -24.38 5.13 19.49
CA GLY A 81 -25.20 4.00 19.10
C GLY A 81 -26.12 4.31 17.90
N ALA A 82 -26.69 5.51 17.82
CA ALA A 82 -27.46 5.96 16.67
C ALA A 82 -26.55 6.10 15.43
N PHE A 83 -25.34 6.66 15.59
CA PHE A 83 -24.35 6.79 14.51
C PHE A 83 -23.95 5.43 13.92
N GLN A 84 -23.64 4.45 14.76
CA GLN A 84 -23.28 3.10 14.31
C GLN A 84 -24.40 2.40 13.53
N ARG A 85 -25.66 2.68 13.87
CA ARG A 85 -26.82 2.18 13.14
C ARG A 85 -27.14 2.94 11.85
N GLY A 86 -26.35 3.96 11.49
CA GLY A 86 -26.60 4.79 10.31
C GLY A 86 -27.70 5.85 10.52
N LEU A 87 -28.20 6.02 11.73
CA LEU A 87 -29.22 7.03 12.09
C LEU A 87 -28.55 8.38 12.36
N TYR A 88 -27.88 8.92 11.34
CA TYR A 88 -26.97 10.06 11.48
C TYR A 88 -27.64 11.34 11.95
N LEU A 89 -28.88 11.65 11.51
CA LEU A 89 -29.59 12.81 11.95
C LEU A 89 -30.00 12.69 13.44
N THR A 90 -30.38 11.49 13.86
CA THR A 90 -30.66 11.21 15.30
C THR A 90 -29.36 11.34 16.09
N ALA A 91 -28.25 10.79 15.63
CA ALA A 91 -26.94 10.91 16.27
C ALA A 91 -26.52 12.37 16.41
N PHE A 92 -26.71 13.18 15.38
CA PHE A 92 -26.44 14.61 15.40
C PHE A 92 -27.27 15.34 16.45
N ASN A 93 -28.58 15.11 16.48
CA ASN A 93 -29.50 15.77 17.42
C ASN A 93 -29.21 15.39 18.88
N LEU A 94 -28.80 14.15 19.14
CA LEU A 94 -28.43 13.69 20.48
C LEU A 94 -27.06 14.22 20.91
N ALA A 95 -26.06 14.23 20.01
CA ALA A 95 -24.70 14.66 20.31
C ALA A 95 -24.57 16.18 20.46
N LYS A 96 -25.33 16.97 19.68
CA LYS A 96 -25.14 18.44 19.61
C LYS A 96 -25.28 19.14 20.97
N PRO A 97 -26.30 18.89 21.80
CA PRO A 97 -26.38 19.53 23.10
C PRO A 97 -25.26 19.17 24.07
N GLN A 98 -24.70 17.95 23.95
CA GLN A 98 -23.56 17.51 24.77
C GLN A 98 -22.25 18.13 24.26
N ALA A 99 -22.06 18.20 22.96
CA ALA A 99 -20.92 18.85 22.33
C ALA A 99 -20.85 20.35 22.70
N GLU A 100 -22.00 21.03 22.73
CA GLU A 100 -22.10 22.42 23.14
C GLU A 100 -21.78 22.63 24.64
N LYS A 101 -22.03 21.61 25.48
CA LYS A 101 -21.62 21.59 26.89
C LYS A 101 -20.16 21.22 27.10
N GLY A 102 -19.43 20.91 26.03
CA GLY A 102 -18.00 20.63 26.08
C GLY A 102 -17.64 19.13 26.08
N ASP A 103 -18.60 18.21 25.93
CA ASP A 103 -18.28 16.77 25.85
C ASP A 103 -17.39 16.42 24.63
N PRO A 104 -16.16 15.94 24.85
CA PRO A 104 -15.20 15.75 23.78
C PRO A 104 -15.60 14.67 22.77
N ALA A 105 -16.27 13.61 23.22
CA ALA A 105 -16.76 12.54 22.37
C ALA A 105 -17.83 13.05 21.41
N SER A 106 -18.81 13.78 21.93
CA SER A 106 -19.87 14.41 21.15
C SER A 106 -19.32 15.46 20.18
N GLN A 107 -18.31 16.26 20.60
CA GLN A 107 -17.65 17.23 19.72
C GLN A 107 -17.01 16.53 18.52
N THR A 108 -16.31 15.40 18.74
CA THR A 108 -15.71 14.60 17.67
C THR A 108 -16.77 14.01 16.74
N LEU A 109 -17.86 13.49 17.31
CA LEU A 109 -18.97 12.92 16.53
C LEU A 109 -19.65 13.97 15.64
N ILE A 110 -19.91 15.15 16.17
CA ILE A 110 -20.47 16.29 15.41
C ILE A 110 -19.52 16.71 14.29
N ALA A 111 -18.21 16.79 14.58
CA ALA A 111 -17.19 17.10 13.58
C ALA A 111 -17.21 16.10 12.42
N GLU A 112 -17.26 14.80 12.72
CA GLU A 112 -17.30 13.74 11.72
C GLU A 112 -18.58 13.78 10.86
N ILE A 113 -19.74 14.03 11.49
CA ILE A 113 -21.01 14.18 10.79
C ILE A 113 -20.97 15.36 9.83
N TYR A 114 -20.44 16.53 10.24
CA TYR A 114 -20.27 17.69 9.36
C TYR A 114 -19.24 17.42 8.25
N ALA A 115 -18.12 16.77 8.57
CA ALA A 115 -17.06 16.50 7.61
C ALA A 115 -17.52 15.59 6.46
N ARG A 116 -18.35 14.60 6.77
CA ARG A 116 -18.82 13.61 5.80
C ARG A 116 -20.20 13.92 5.22
N GLY A 117 -20.94 14.86 5.78
CA GLY A 117 -22.30 15.17 5.37
C GLY A 117 -23.29 14.04 5.66
N LEU A 118 -23.14 13.39 6.81
CA LEU A 118 -23.97 12.24 7.17
C LEU A 118 -25.31 12.69 7.72
N GLY A 119 -26.38 12.47 6.94
CA GLY A 119 -27.73 12.87 7.32
C GLY A 119 -27.99 14.39 7.31
N ILE A 120 -26.98 15.20 7.11
CA ILE A 120 -27.02 16.66 6.97
C ILE A 120 -26.08 17.10 5.82
N HIS A 121 -26.19 18.35 5.38
CA HIS A 121 -25.22 18.88 4.40
C HIS A 121 -23.82 18.95 4.99
N ALA A 122 -22.82 18.49 4.20
CA ALA A 122 -21.42 18.57 4.58
C ALA A 122 -21.01 20.04 4.79
N ASN A 123 -20.30 20.29 5.89
CA ASN A 123 -19.74 21.62 6.20
C ASN A 123 -18.35 21.47 6.81
N GLN A 124 -17.35 21.55 5.97
CA GLN A 124 -15.96 21.35 6.36
C GLN A 124 -15.45 22.43 7.34
N LYS A 125 -15.99 23.65 7.26
CA LYS A 125 -15.62 24.73 8.19
C LYS A 125 -16.12 24.42 9.60
N LEU A 126 -17.41 24.06 9.74
CA LEU A 126 -17.95 23.65 11.02
C LEU A 126 -17.27 22.38 11.56
N ALA A 127 -16.96 21.42 10.68
CA ALA A 127 -16.18 20.24 11.07
C ALA A 127 -14.83 20.63 11.68
N ALA A 128 -14.10 21.57 11.06
CA ALA A 128 -12.81 22.04 11.57
C ALA A 128 -12.96 22.72 12.95
N GLU A 129 -13.98 23.53 13.13
CA GLU A 129 -14.25 24.19 14.41
C GLU A 129 -14.57 23.19 15.56
N TRP A 130 -15.31 22.12 15.25
CA TRP A 130 -15.60 21.06 16.21
C TRP A 130 -14.41 20.14 16.47
N TYR A 131 -13.62 19.82 15.42
CA TYR A 131 -12.35 19.08 15.61
C TYR A 131 -11.35 19.88 16.44
N GLU A 132 -11.29 21.22 16.29
CA GLU A 132 -10.44 22.06 17.13
C GLU A 132 -10.82 21.96 18.61
N LYS A 133 -12.11 22.05 18.93
CA LYS A 133 -12.60 21.93 20.30
C LYS A 133 -12.25 20.57 20.89
N ALA A 134 -12.55 19.49 20.19
CA ALA A 134 -12.25 18.15 20.63
C ALA A 134 -10.74 17.88 20.77
N ALA A 135 -9.91 18.40 19.84
CA ALA A 135 -8.46 18.29 19.89
C ALA A 135 -7.86 19.00 21.10
N ASN A 136 -8.37 20.18 21.43
CA ASN A 136 -7.98 20.94 22.63
C ASN A 136 -8.37 20.20 23.92
N ASN A 137 -9.41 19.37 23.89
CA ASN A 137 -9.82 18.48 24.98
C ASN A 137 -9.06 17.15 24.98
N GLY A 138 -8.04 16.98 24.14
CA GLY A 138 -7.13 15.84 24.16
C GLY A 138 -7.62 14.60 23.40
N VAL A 139 -8.72 14.69 22.63
CA VAL A 139 -9.19 13.54 21.84
C VAL A 139 -8.22 13.22 20.72
N VAL A 140 -7.61 12.06 20.78
CA VAL A 140 -6.54 11.60 19.88
C VAL A 140 -6.94 11.67 18.38
N GLU A 141 -8.14 11.18 18.05
CA GLU A 141 -8.64 11.22 16.66
C GLU A 141 -8.86 12.66 16.19
N ALA A 142 -9.42 13.53 17.07
CA ALA A 142 -9.62 14.93 16.74
C ALA A 142 -8.30 15.70 16.59
N GLN A 143 -7.29 15.38 17.40
CA GLN A 143 -5.95 15.94 17.26
C GLN A 143 -5.35 15.58 15.89
N PHE A 144 -5.45 14.32 15.46
CA PHE A 144 -5.01 13.89 14.13
C PHE A 144 -5.76 14.63 13.01
N ARG A 145 -7.10 14.66 13.08
CA ARG A 145 -7.95 15.31 12.06
C ARG A 145 -7.68 16.81 11.97
N TYR A 146 -7.61 17.50 13.10
CA TYR A 146 -7.37 18.93 13.10
C TYR A 146 -5.96 19.27 12.66
N ALA A 147 -4.95 18.48 13.03
CA ALA A 147 -3.59 18.63 12.52
C ALA A 147 -3.55 18.57 10.98
N ALA A 148 -4.24 17.61 10.37
CA ALA A 148 -4.34 17.49 8.93
C ALA A 148 -5.01 18.72 8.27
N LEU A 149 -6.06 19.28 8.89
CA LEU A 149 -6.73 20.50 8.42
C LEU A 149 -5.82 21.74 8.51
N LEU A 150 -5.03 21.86 9.57
CA LEU A 150 -4.04 22.93 9.73
C LEU A 150 -2.92 22.86 8.70
N LEU A 151 -2.46 21.67 8.32
CA LEU A 151 -1.48 21.48 7.24
C LEU A 151 -2.06 21.89 5.89
N GLN A 152 -3.30 21.50 5.64
CA GLN A 152 -4.00 21.77 4.39
C GLN A 152 -4.31 23.27 4.20
N GLY A 153 -4.72 23.96 5.26
CA GLY A 153 -4.99 25.39 5.25
C GLY A 153 -6.26 25.81 4.51
N THR A 154 -7.18 24.86 4.17
CA THR A 154 -8.37 25.15 3.37
C THR A 154 -9.57 25.56 4.25
N TYR A 155 -9.79 24.83 5.35
CA TYR A 155 -10.95 25.04 6.25
C TYR A 155 -10.54 25.49 7.65
N ALA A 156 -9.26 25.46 7.96
CA ALA A 156 -8.63 26.07 9.11
C ALA A 156 -7.47 26.93 8.61
N ARG A 157 -7.12 27.98 9.33
CA ARG A 157 -5.94 28.81 9.01
C ARG A 157 -4.70 27.91 9.08
N LYS A 158 -3.90 27.90 8.01
CA LYS A 158 -2.68 27.10 7.95
C LYS A 158 -1.75 27.43 9.11
N ASP A 159 -1.40 26.41 9.90
CA ASP A 159 -0.48 26.50 11.03
C ASP A 159 0.33 25.21 11.14
N PRO A 160 1.49 25.12 10.46
CA PRO A 160 2.32 23.93 10.48
C PRO A 160 2.90 23.61 11.87
N VAL A 161 3.12 24.61 12.70
CA VAL A 161 3.69 24.42 14.05
C VAL A 161 2.67 23.75 14.96
N LYS A 162 1.45 24.29 15.04
CA LYS A 162 0.35 23.66 15.79
C LYS A 162 -0.01 22.29 15.22
N ALA A 163 0.06 22.13 13.91
CA ALA A 163 -0.18 20.85 13.26
C ALA A 163 0.84 19.78 13.67
N GLU A 164 2.14 20.12 13.70
CA GLU A 164 3.19 19.20 14.16
C GLU A 164 2.96 18.79 15.63
N GLU A 165 2.65 19.76 16.49
CA GLU A 165 2.37 19.49 17.90
C GLU A 165 1.19 18.52 18.08
N LEU A 166 0.06 18.77 17.40
CA LEU A 166 -1.11 17.94 17.48
C LEU A 166 -0.90 16.57 16.85
N MET A 167 -0.17 16.50 15.71
CA MET A 167 0.18 15.24 15.07
C MET A 167 1.03 14.37 15.99
N LYS A 168 2.01 14.98 16.68
CA LYS A 168 2.84 14.31 17.69
C LYS A 168 1.99 13.79 18.85
N LYS A 169 1.09 14.62 19.42
CA LYS A 169 0.19 14.19 20.50
C LYS A 169 -0.69 13.02 20.08
N ALA A 170 -1.26 13.07 18.87
CA ALA A 170 -2.07 11.98 18.33
C ALA A 170 -1.24 10.71 18.11
N ALA A 171 0.01 10.83 17.67
CA ALA A 171 0.92 9.70 17.51
C ALA A 171 1.31 9.07 18.86
N GLU A 172 1.58 9.88 19.87
CA GLU A 172 1.82 9.46 21.25
C GLU A 172 0.58 8.78 21.85
N GLY A 173 -0.61 9.26 21.50
CA GLY A 173 -1.91 8.68 21.87
C GLY A 173 -2.27 7.39 21.12
N GLY A 174 -1.38 6.89 20.23
CA GLY A 174 -1.54 5.59 19.58
C GLY A 174 -2.31 5.60 18.25
N ASN A 175 -2.64 6.78 17.69
CA ASN A 175 -3.24 6.83 16.36
C ASN A 175 -2.20 6.42 15.30
N ALA A 176 -2.44 5.28 14.62
CA ALA A 176 -1.49 4.72 13.65
C ALA A 176 -1.21 5.64 12.46
N MET A 177 -2.23 6.33 11.95
CA MET A 177 -2.05 7.30 10.87
C MET A 177 -1.24 8.52 11.32
N ALA A 178 -1.47 8.99 12.56
CA ALA A 178 -0.68 10.07 13.14
C ALA A 178 0.77 9.64 13.38
N GLN A 179 1.01 8.41 13.84
CA GLN A 179 2.37 7.86 13.97
C GLN A 179 3.11 7.87 12.64
N PHE A 180 2.48 7.38 11.60
CA PHE A 180 3.06 7.37 10.26
C PHE A 180 3.31 8.80 9.74
N ASN A 181 2.32 9.68 9.81
CA ASN A 181 2.44 11.05 9.34
C ASN A 181 3.48 11.85 10.13
N TYR A 182 3.55 11.65 11.46
CA TYR A 182 4.57 12.30 12.27
C TYR A 182 5.99 11.83 11.91
N GLY A 183 6.16 10.52 11.63
CA GLY A 183 7.40 9.98 11.09
C GLY A 183 7.79 10.66 9.77
N GLN A 184 6.85 10.86 8.85
CA GLN A 184 7.09 11.59 7.60
C GLN A 184 7.49 13.05 7.84
N MET A 185 6.83 13.74 8.76
CA MET A 185 7.19 15.14 9.13
C MET A 185 8.61 15.22 9.67
N LEU A 186 9.06 14.24 10.45
CA LEU A 186 10.45 14.17 10.94
C LEU A 186 11.45 14.00 9.80
N MET A 187 11.13 13.17 8.79
CA MET A 187 11.95 13.00 7.60
C MET A 187 12.00 14.27 6.73
N GLU A 188 10.91 14.99 6.59
CA GLU A 188 10.87 16.26 5.88
C GLU A 188 11.69 17.34 6.58
N LYS A 189 11.62 17.42 7.90
CA LYS A 189 12.35 18.37 8.74
C LYS A 189 13.85 18.08 8.80
N THR A 190 14.21 16.81 8.73
CA THR A 190 15.60 16.34 8.77
C THR A 190 15.85 15.42 7.57
N PRO A 191 16.19 15.97 6.38
CA PRO A 191 16.36 15.16 5.18
C PRO A 191 17.50 14.14 5.29
N GLY A 192 17.31 13.00 4.63
CA GLY A 192 18.31 11.94 4.55
C GLY A 192 18.23 10.91 5.68
N LYS A 193 19.33 10.17 5.87
CA LYS A 193 19.38 9.05 6.82
C LYS A 193 19.07 9.43 8.27
N PRO A 194 19.52 10.57 8.80
CA PRO A 194 19.17 10.97 10.17
C PRO A 194 17.66 11.14 10.39
N GLY A 195 16.94 11.67 9.41
CA GLY A 195 15.49 11.79 9.51
C GLY A 195 14.77 10.44 9.48
N ILE A 196 15.32 9.48 8.72
CA ILE A 196 14.82 8.08 8.73
C ILE A 196 15.00 7.47 10.12
N ASP A 197 16.15 7.68 10.76
CA ASP A 197 16.43 7.17 12.11
C ASP A 197 15.46 7.76 13.15
N LEU A 198 15.09 9.05 13.00
CA LEU A 198 14.09 9.69 13.85
C LEU A 198 12.66 9.17 13.59
N ALA A 199 12.32 8.87 12.36
CA ALA A 199 11.01 8.39 11.95
C ALA A 199 10.79 6.89 12.26
N PHE A 200 11.86 6.11 12.26
CA PHE A 200 11.83 4.66 12.37
C PHE A 200 10.96 4.13 13.54
N PRO A 201 11.13 4.58 14.79
CA PRO A 201 10.32 4.09 15.90
C PRO A 201 8.82 4.41 15.74
N TRP A 202 8.48 5.45 15.01
CA TRP A 202 7.09 5.80 14.72
C TRP A 202 6.50 4.89 13.63
N PHE A 203 7.29 4.57 12.61
CA PHE A 203 6.88 3.60 11.60
C PHE A 203 6.74 2.19 12.18
N GLU A 204 7.60 1.79 13.15
CA GLU A 204 7.44 0.50 13.86
C GLU A 204 6.11 0.44 14.61
N LYS A 205 5.75 1.50 15.35
CA LYS A 205 4.46 1.57 16.05
C LYS A 205 3.27 1.49 15.09
N ALA A 206 3.30 2.27 14.01
CA ALA A 206 2.25 2.28 12.99
C ALA A 206 2.14 0.93 12.25
N ALA A 207 3.25 0.29 11.94
CA ALA A 207 3.29 -1.04 11.32
C ALA A 207 2.78 -2.13 12.27
N GLY A 208 3.08 -2.02 13.57
CA GLY A 208 2.52 -2.87 14.62
C GLY A 208 1.00 -2.75 14.75
N ALA A 209 0.45 -1.57 14.45
CA ALA A 209 -0.99 -1.34 14.31
C ALA A 209 -1.52 -1.71 12.89
N THR A 210 -0.79 -2.52 12.14
CA THR A 210 -1.13 -3.06 10.82
C THR A 210 -1.32 -2.03 9.71
N LEU A 211 -0.75 -0.82 9.82
CA LEU A 211 -0.82 0.17 8.74
C LEU A 211 0.10 -0.23 7.58
N ALA A 212 -0.48 -0.49 6.41
CA ALA A 212 0.24 -0.96 5.21
C ALA A 212 1.31 0.03 4.73
N ASP A 213 1.02 1.34 4.79
CA ASP A 213 1.98 2.39 4.44
C ASP A 213 3.24 2.32 5.31
N ALA A 214 3.07 2.10 6.62
CA ALA A 214 4.19 1.97 7.57
C ALA A 214 4.96 0.66 7.37
N GLN A 215 4.27 -0.43 7.07
CA GLN A 215 4.91 -1.71 6.74
C GLN A 215 5.74 -1.57 5.46
N TYR A 216 5.22 -0.93 4.43
CA TYR A 216 5.99 -0.65 3.23
C TYR A 216 7.19 0.26 3.52
N ALA A 217 7.02 1.33 4.31
CA ALA A 217 8.12 2.21 4.71
C ALA A 217 9.23 1.43 5.44
N LEU A 218 8.87 0.56 6.39
CA LEU A 218 9.86 -0.30 7.07
C LEU A 218 10.55 -1.26 6.11
N SER A 219 9.84 -1.81 5.12
CA SER A 219 10.47 -2.64 4.11
C SER A 219 11.58 -1.90 3.36
N GLN A 220 11.33 -0.64 2.98
CA GLN A 220 12.32 0.19 2.30
C GLN A 220 13.49 0.56 3.22
N ILE A 221 13.22 0.85 4.49
CA ILE A 221 14.26 1.16 5.48
C ILE A 221 15.18 -0.05 5.69
N TYR A 222 14.62 -1.25 5.92
CA TYR A 222 15.43 -2.46 6.06
C TYR A 222 16.15 -2.86 4.76
N ALA A 223 15.54 -2.59 3.60
CA ALA A 223 16.15 -2.88 2.30
C ALA A 223 17.42 -2.05 2.00
N ASN A 224 17.46 -0.80 2.51
CA ASN A 224 18.53 0.15 2.23
C ASN A 224 19.48 0.33 3.40
N GLY A 225 18.99 0.22 4.64
CA GLY A 225 19.72 0.49 5.86
C GLY A 225 20.08 1.97 6.07
N THR A 226 20.38 2.32 7.31
CA THR A 226 20.97 3.60 7.72
C THR A 226 22.23 3.31 8.56
N PRO A 227 22.99 4.30 9.01
CA PRO A 227 24.09 4.06 9.93
C PRO A 227 23.69 3.39 11.25
N THR A 228 22.45 3.62 11.73
CA THR A 228 21.93 3.07 12.98
C THR A 228 21.02 1.84 12.78
N ILE A 229 20.46 1.68 11.57
CA ILE A 229 19.55 0.59 11.22
C ILE A 229 20.25 -0.27 10.14
N PRO A 230 20.80 -1.44 10.49
CA PRO A 230 21.47 -2.30 9.51
C PRO A 230 20.50 -2.75 8.41
N ARG A 231 21.03 -2.85 7.18
CA ARG A 231 20.30 -3.49 6.08
C ARG A 231 19.95 -4.93 6.44
N ASP A 232 18.69 -5.30 6.22
CA ASP A 232 18.18 -6.64 6.46
C ASP A 232 17.11 -6.99 5.41
N ASP A 233 17.54 -7.61 4.32
CA ASP A 233 16.66 -7.99 3.21
C ASP A 233 15.61 -9.04 3.64
N LYS A 234 15.86 -9.85 4.67
CA LYS A 234 14.88 -10.81 5.19
C LYS A 234 13.73 -10.09 5.88
N LYS A 235 14.03 -9.17 6.79
CA LYS A 235 13.01 -8.33 7.42
C LYS A 235 12.27 -7.47 6.41
N ALA A 236 12.99 -6.89 5.45
CA ALA A 236 12.38 -6.10 4.39
C ALA A 236 11.34 -6.91 3.61
N ARG A 237 11.66 -8.16 3.23
CA ARG A 237 10.73 -9.06 2.52
C ARG A 237 9.50 -9.42 3.37
N VAL A 238 9.67 -9.61 4.68
CA VAL A 238 8.53 -9.83 5.60
C VAL A 238 7.58 -8.63 5.59
N TYR A 239 8.11 -7.41 5.73
CA TYR A 239 7.28 -6.21 5.70
C TYR A 239 6.65 -5.95 4.33
N LEU A 240 7.34 -6.27 3.21
CA LEU A 240 6.75 -6.25 1.87
C LEU A 240 5.55 -7.20 1.78
N LEU A 241 5.68 -8.42 2.31
CA LEU A 241 4.59 -9.40 2.31
C LEU A 241 3.38 -8.89 3.10
N LEU A 242 3.61 -8.30 4.28
CA LEU A 242 2.53 -7.76 5.12
C LEU A 242 1.78 -6.62 4.40
N ALA A 243 2.50 -5.68 3.78
CA ALA A 243 1.88 -4.59 3.03
C ALA A 243 1.18 -5.08 1.76
N ALA A 244 1.79 -6.01 1.01
CA ALA A 244 1.23 -6.60 -0.21
C ALA A 244 -0.06 -7.36 0.07
N ALA A 245 -0.13 -8.10 1.18
CA ALA A 245 -1.32 -8.85 1.61
C ALA A 245 -2.51 -7.92 1.91
N GLN A 246 -2.25 -6.69 2.32
CA GLN A 246 -3.28 -5.66 2.52
C GLN A 246 -3.68 -4.93 1.23
N GLY A 247 -3.09 -5.31 0.10
CA GLY A 247 -3.42 -4.70 -1.19
C GLY A 247 -2.62 -3.43 -1.52
N TYR A 248 -1.49 -3.19 -0.84
CA TYR A 248 -0.60 -2.08 -1.17
C TYR A 248 0.10 -2.36 -2.51
N ASP A 249 -0.34 -1.71 -3.57
CA ASP A 249 0.04 -2.05 -4.96
C ASP A 249 1.55 -2.04 -5.20
N THR A 250 2.26 -1.03 -4.68
CA THR A 250 3.72 -0.96 -4.83
C THR A 250 4.42 -2.10 -4.10
N ALA A 251 3.91 -2.50 -2.92
CA ALA A 251 4.47 -3.64 -2.19
C ALA A 251 4.21 -4.96 -2.92
N GLN A 252 3.08 -5.11 -3.58
CA GLN A 252 2.77 -6.29 -4.40
C GLN A 252 3.77 -6.44 -5.55
N PHE A 253 4.04 -5.34 -6.25
CA PHE A 253 5.04 -5.32 -7.33
C PHE A 253 6.44 -5.61 -6.81
N ASP A 254 6.88 -4.92 -5.76
CA ASP A 254 8.21 -5.12 -5.19
C ASP A 254 8.39 -6.55 -4.65
N LEU A 255 7.37 -7.10 -3.98
CA LEU A 255 7.40 -8.48 -3.48
C LEU A 255 7.50 -9.48 -4.64
N GLY A 256 6.72 -9.30 -5.70
CA GLY A 256 6.79 -10.14 -6.89
C GLY A 256 8.20 -10.17 -7.47
N ARG A 257 8.83 -9.02 -7.62
CA ARG A 257 10.22 -8.89 -8.08
C ARG A 257 11.20 -9.58 -7.13
N TRP A 258 11.10 -9.33 -5.81
CA TRP A 258 12.00 -9.93 -4.82
C TRP A 258 11.90 -11.44 -4.74
N LEU A 259 10.69 -12.00 -4.94
CA LEU A 259 10.48 -13.44 -5.03
C LEU A 259 11.20 -14.05 -6.26
N ILE A 260 11.11 -13.38 -7.39
CA ILE A 260 11.80 -13.80 -8.63
C ILE A 260 13.32 -13.69 -8.48
N GLU A 261 13.81 -12.60 -7.92
CA GLU A 261 15.26 -12.34 -7.73
C GLU A 261 15.86 -13.18 -6.59
N GLY A 262 15.06 -13.70 -5.65
CA GLY A 262 15.53 -14.38 -4.44
C GLY A 262 16.06 -13.40 -3.40
N ARG A 263 15.64 -12.14 -3.44
CA ARG A 263 16.09 -11.15 -2.48
C ARG A 263 15.38 -11.35 -1.13
N GLY A 264 16.14 -11.43 -0.04
CA GLY A 264 15.63 -11.64 1.30
C GLY A 264 15.18 -13.07 1.61
N GLY A 265 15.46 -14.05 0.73
CA GLY A 265 15.14 -15.47 0.90
C GLY A 265 15.23 -16.23 -0.42
N ASP A 266 14.76 -17.46 -0.43
CA ASP A 266 14.79 -18.30 -1.63
C ASP A 266 13.94 -17.69 -2.76
N ARG A 267 14.32 -18.01 -3.99
CA ARG A 267 13.54 -17.69 -5.18
C ARG A 267 12.24 -18.48 -5.19
N ASP A 268 11.17 -17.80 -5.53
CA ASP A 268 9.88 -18.41 -5.75
C ASP A 268 9.24 -17.76 -6.99
N TYR A 269 9.52 -18.39 -8.13
CA TYR A 269 9.08 -17.87 -9.42
C TYR A 269 7.56 -17.91 -9.58
N GLU A 270 6.91 -18.94 -9.03
CA GLU A 270 5.46 -19.12 -9.15
C GLU A 270 4.70 -18.04 -8.35
N GLN A 271 5.07 -17.84 -7.08
CA GLN A 271 4.49 -16.77 -6.29
C GLN A 271 4.84 -15.39 -6.87
N GLY A 272 6.08 -15.19 -7.32
CA GLY A 272 6.51 -13.94 -7.95
C GLY A 272 5.69 -13.61 -9.19
N PHE A 273 5.45 -14.58 -10.06
CA PHE A 273 4.54 -14.46 -11.20
C PHE A 273 3.10 -14.10 -10.75
N GLY A 274 2.60 -14.78 -9.71
CA GLY A 274 1.27 -14.51 -9.16
C GLY A 274 1.09 -13.06 -8.73
N TRP A 275 2.05 -12.50 -8.00
CA TRP A 275 2.03 -11.11 -7.57
C TRP A 275 2.13 -10.12 -8.75
N MET A 276 3.01 -10.40 -9.73
CA MET A 276 3.11 -9.57 -10.94
C MET A 276 1.81 -9.58 -11.74
N ARG A 277 1.16 -10.74 -11.87
CA ARG A 277 -0.14 -10.87 -12.53
C ARG A 277 -1.22 -10.04 -11.84
N LEU A 278 -1.26 -10.08 -10.50
CA LEU A 278 -2.22 -9.29 -9.72
C LEU A 278 -2.02 -7.78 -9.94
N GLY A 279 -0.79 -7.29 -9.87
CA GLY A 279 -0.47 -5.88 -10.12
C GLY A 279 -0.79 -5.46 -11.56
N ALA A 280 -0.50 -6.31 -12.54
CA ALA A 280 -0.81 -6.06 -13.95
C ALA A 280 -2.32 -5.93 -14.20
N GLN A 281 -3.12 -6.81 -13.60
CA GLN A 281 -4.59 -6.78 -13.68
C GLN A 281 -5.20 -5.54 -13.02
N ARG A 282 -4.53 -4.98 -12.01
CA ARG A 282 -4.90 -3.72 -11.35
C ARG A 282 -4.43 -2.46 -12.11
N GLY A 283 -3.88 -2.64 -13.29
CA GLY A 283 -3.47 -1.52 -14.16
C GLY A 283 -2.07 -0.98 -13.88
N MET A 284 -1.26 -1.64 -13.04
CA MET A 284 0.11 -1.20 -12.81
C MET A 284 0.97 -1.49 -14.06
N VAL A 285 1.34 -0.44 -14.78
CA VAL A 285 2.07 -0.53 -16.06
C VAL A 285 3.40 -1.27 -15.94
N MET A 286 4.15 -1.02 -14.86
CA MET A 286 5.40 -1.73 -14.62
C MET A 286 5.18 -3.23 -14.42
N ALA A 287 4.12 -3.63 -13.70
CA ALA A 287 3.78 -5.03 -13.53
C ALA A 287 3.33 -5.68 -14.85
N GLN A 288 2.63 -4.96 -15.73
CA GLN A 288 2.27 -5.42 -17.07
C GLN A 288 3.53 -5.71 -17.91
N ALA A 289 4.50 -4.80 -17.90
CA ALA A 289 5.75 -4.99 -18.61
C ALA A 289 6.59 -6.16 -18.04
N TRP A 290 6.63 -6.31 -16.72
CA TRP A 290 7.28 -7.47 -16.10
C TRP A 290 6.57 -8.77 -16.44
N LEU A 291 5.24 -8.79 -16.38
CA LEU A 291 4.44 -9.96 -16.72
C LEU A 291 4.65 -10.40 -18.17
N ALA A 292 4.80 -9.43 -19.10
CA ALA A 292 5.18 -9.71 -20.47
C ALA A 292 6.51 -10.46 -20.55
N ARG A 293 7.54 -10.02 -19.81
CA ARG A 293 8.83 -10.71 -19.75
C ARG A 293 8.72 -12.10 -19.14
N LEU A 294 7.94 -12.25 -18.06
CA LEU A 294 7.75 -13.55 -17.42
C LEU A 294 7.11 -14.58 -18.36
N TYR A 295 6.13 -14.16 -19.15
CA TYR A 295 5.54 -15.03 -20.19
C TYR A 295 6.53 -15.29 -21.33
N ARG A 296 7.32 -14.30 -21.78
CA ARG A 296 8.33 -14.49 -22.80
C ARG A 296 9.37 -15.53 -22.39
N ASP A 297 9.86 -15.41 -21.15
CA ASP A 297 10.99 -16.18 -20.65
C ASP A 297 10.57 -17.48 -19.93
N GLY A 298 9.28 -17.73 -19.77
CA GLY A 298 8.76 -18.92 -19.06
C GLY A 298 9.10 -18.92 -17.56
N ILE A 299 9.13 -17.76 -16.91
CA ILE A 299 9.50 -17.64 -15.49
C ILE A 299 8.25 -17.69 -14.63
N GLY A 300 8.11 -18.72 -13.79
CA GLY A 300 6.94 -18.94 -12.91
C GLY A 300 5.67 -19.32 -13.66
N THR A 301 5.77 -19.57 -14.96
CA THR A 301 4.69 -20.02 -15.85
C THR A 301 5.30 -20.68 -17.07
N GLU A 302 4.49 -21.35 -17.87
CA GLU A 302 4.90 -21.77 -19.21
C GLU A 302 5.14 -20.56 -20.11
N GLY A 303 6.16 -20.63 -20.98
CA GLY A 303 6.45 -19.58 -21.95
C GLY A 303 5.33 -19.42 -22.96
N ASP A 304 4.89 -18.17 -23.21
CA ASP A 304 3.80 -17.86 -24.13
C ASP A 304 4.02 -16.49 -24.76
N LEU A 305 4.53 -16.48 -25.98
CA LEU A 305 4.86 -15.23 -26.68
C LEU A 305 3.62 -14.41 -27.05
N VAL A 306 2.47 -15.06 -27.27
CA VAL A 306 1.20 -14.34 -27.55
C VAL A 306 0.71 -13.61 -26.30
N LYS A 307 0.74 -14.26 -25.13
CA LYS A 307 0.41 -13.58 -23.86
C LYS A 307 1.43 -12.52 -23.48
N ALA A 308 2.74 -12.78 -23.73
CA ALA A 308 3.77 -11.77 -23.54
C ALA A 308 3.51 -10.51 -24.36
N ALA A 309 3.23 -10.68 -25.65
CA ALA A 309 2.87 -9.59 -26.55
C ALA A 309 1.57 -8.88 -26.12
N ALA A 310 0.54 -9.63 -25.71
CA ALA A 310 -0.72 -9.06 -25.26
C ALA A 310 -0.52 -8.14 -24.02
N TRP A 311 0.23 -8.57 -23.03
CA TRP A 311 0.52 -7.74 -21.86
C TRP A 311 1.40 -6.54 -22.20
N TYR A 312 2.34 -6.70 -23.13
CA TYR A 312 3.13 -5.57 -23.62
C TYR A 312 2.30 -4.56 -24.38
N ILE A 313 1.36 -4.98 -25.22
CA ILE A 313 0.41 -4.10 -25.92
C ILE A 313 -0.40 -3.28 -24.91
N VAL A 314 -0.86 -3.89 -23.81
CA VAL A 314 -1.56 -3.17 -22.74
C VAL A 314 -0.66 -2.11 -22.11
N ALA A 315 0.59 -2.46 -21.78
CA ALA A 315 1.56 -1.50 -21.25
C ALA A 315 1.88 -0.37 -22.25
N GLN A 316 1.99 -0.69 -23.56
CA GLN A 316 2.21 0.30 -24.62
C GLN A 316 1.06 1.31 -24.74
N ARG A 317 -0.19 0.86 -24.58
CA ARG A 317 -1.38 1.74 -24.58
C ARG A 317 -1.33 2.74 -23.41
N ALA A 318 -0.69 2.37 -22.29
CA ALA A 318 -0.42 3.25 -21.16
C ALA A 318 0.88 4.08 -21.30
N GLY A 319 1.50 4.07 -22.49
CA GLY A 319 2.68 4.87 -22.80
C GLY A 319 4.03 4.23 -22.49
N PHE A 320 4.05 2.99 -22.00
CA PHE A 320 5.30 2.29 -21.71
C PHE A 320 6.00 1.82 -22.99
N ARG A 321 7.33 1.94 -23.05
CA ARG A 321 8.17 1.44 -24.15
C ARG A 321 9.40 0.77 -23.59
N SER A 322 9.81 -0.34 -24.21
CA SER A 322 10.98 -1.11 -23.80
C SER A 322 11.63 -1.78 -25.01
N PRO A 323 12.91 -1.54 -25.28
CA PRO A 323 13.59 -2.11 -26.45
C PRO A 323 13.48 -3.64 -26.51
N ASP A 324 13.77 -4.33 -25.39
CA ASP A 324 13.73 -5.79 -25.30
C ASP A 324 12.36 -6.42 -25.60
N LEU A 325 11.28 -5.69 -25.31
CA LEU A 325 9.92 -6.13 -25.61
C LEU A 325 9.51 -5.71 -27.03
N ASN A 326 10.07 -4.63 -27.59
CA ASN A 326 9.90 -4.30 -29.01
C ASN A 326 10.57 -5.37 -29.87
N ASP A 327 11.82 -5.74 -29.55
CA ASP A 327 12.56 -6.80 -30.28
C ASP A 327 11.79 -8.13 -30.26
N MET A 328 11.13 -8.45 -29.14
CA MET A 328 10.24 -9.61 -29.06
C MET A 328 9.05 -9.46 -30.02
N MET A 329 8.40 -8.29 -30.07
CA MET A 329 7.26 -8.04 -30.99
C MET A 329 7.67 -8.16 -32.44
N ASP A 330 8.83 -7.63 -32.82
CA ASP A 330 9.36 -7.66 -34.18
C ASP A 330 9.70 -9.08 -34.66
N GLY A 331 9.92 -10.01 -33.72
CA GLY A 331 10.17 -11.42 -33.98
C GLY A 331 8.92 -12.29 -34.13
N LEU A 332 7.72 -11.75 -33.91
CA LEU A 332 6.47 -12.51 -33.98
C LEU A 332 5.93 -12.60 -35.41
N ALA A 333 5.28 -13.72 -35.73
CA ALA A 333 4.54 -13.87 -36.96
C ALA A 333 3.20 -13.06 -36.92
N ASP A 334 2.69 -12.67 -38.09
CA ASP A 334 1.49 -11.81 -38.21
C ASP A 334 0.26 -12.41 -37.50
N ASP A 335 0.11 -13.73 -37.54
CA ASP A 335 -1.01 -14.42 -36.86
C ASP A 335 -0.85 -14.37 -35.33
N GLN A 336 0.37 -14.46 -34.80
CA GLN A 336 0.67 -14.29 -33.37
C GLN A 336 0.38 -12.85 -32.91
N ILE A 337 0.76 -11.85 -33.71
CA ILE A 337 0.46 -10.44 -33.42
C ILE A 337 -1.06 -10.22 -33.37
N LYS A 338 -1.80 -10.78 -34.34
CA LYS A 338 -3.26 -10.68 -34.36
C LYS A 338 -3.88 -11.32 -33.10
N GLN A 339 -3.46 -12.52 -32.72
CA GLN A 339 -3.91 -13.18 -31.51
C GLN A 339 -3.57 -12.39 -30.24
N ALA A 340 -2.38 -11.78 -30.19
CA ALA A 340 -1.95 -10.94 -29.09
C ALA A 340 -2.83 -9.68 -28.94
N ILE A 341 -3.21 -9.03 -30.04
CA ILE A 341 -4.11 -7.88 -30.06
C ILE A 341 -5.51 -8.29 -29.55
N GLU A 342 -6.05 -9.40 -30.03
CA GLU A 342 -7.34 -9.93 -29.58
C GLU A 342 -7.29 -10.26 -28.08
N THR A 343 -6.21 -10.91 -27.62
CA THR A 343 -6.00 -11.21 -26.21
C THR A 343 -5.94 -9.93 -25.39
N ALA A 344 -5.15 -8.94 -25.81
CA ALA A 344 -5.01 -7.65 -25.13
C ALA A 344 -6.33 -6.89 -25.01
N ASN A 345 -7.21 -6.99 -26.02
CA ASN A 345 -8.54 -6.36 -26.00
C ASN A 345 -9.49 -7.02 -25.01
N ASN A 346 -9.27 -8.31 -24.71
CA ASN A 346 -10.09 -9.08 -23.77
C ASN A 346 -9.54 -9.03 -22.32
N LEU A 347 -8.32 -8.54 -22.12
CA LEU A 347 -7.76 -8.37 -20.78
C LEU A 347 -8.54 -7.28 -20.02
N ARG A 348 -9.17 -7.68 -18.92
CA ARG A 348 -9.81 -6.73 -17.99
C ARG A 348 -8.73 -6.15 -17.07
N VAL A 349 -8.30 -4.93 -17.39
CA VAL A 349 -7.44 -4.10 -16.55
C VAL A 349 -8.34 -3.10 -15.84
N ARG A 350 -8.32 -3.09 -14.50
CA ARG A 350 -9.17 -2.21 -13.67
C ARG A 350 -8.44 -0.93 -13.28
#